data_3cc5fd276e13c74c22187a455bc1633b
#
_entry.id   3cc5fd276e13c74c22187a455bc1633b
#
_cell.length_a   1.000
_cell.length_b   1.000
_cell.length_c   1.000
_cell.angle_alpha   90.00
_cell.angle_beta   90.00
_cell.angle_gamma   90.00
#
_symmetry.space_group_name_H-M   'P 1'
#
loop_
_entity.id
_entity.type
_entity.pdbx_description
1 polymer ?
#
loop_
_entity_poly.entity_id
_entity_poly.type
_entity_poly.pdbx_seq_one_letter_code
_entity_poly.pdbx_strand_id
1 'polypeptide(L)' 'MEYLTVKEMGEKWGITSRMVTFYCSDGRIPGAEKKGNLWLVPKSAQKPSDNRKTHRI' A
#
# COMPACT_ATOMS: atom_id res chain seq x y z
N MET A 1 10.65 1.00 -14.48
CA MET A 1 10.09 0.95 -13.35
C MET A 1 8.68 0.69 -13.45
N GLU A 2 8.14 -0.16 -12.73
CA GLU A 2 6.77 -0.55 -12.81
C GLU A 2 6.03 -0.22 -11.56
N TYR A 3 4.84 0.31 -11.74
CA TYR A 3 4.00 0.67 -10.62
C TYR A 3 2.65 0.01 -10.78
N LEU A 4 2.00 -0.25 -9.67
CA LEU A 4 0.66 -0.79 -9.66
C LEU A 4 -0.25 0.23 -9.00
N THR A 5 -1.52 0.20 -9.37
CA THR A 5 -2.47 1.07 -8.69
C THR A 5 -2.79 0.45 -7.34
N VAL A 6 -3.43 1.25 -6.49
CA VAL A 6 -3.79 0.73 -5.17
C VAL A 6 -4.76 -0.44 -5.30
N LYS A 7 -5.58 -0.41 -6.33
CA LYS A 7 -6.51 -1.50 -6.51
C LYS A 7 -5.77 -2.79 -6.84
N GLU A 8 -4.81 -2.70 -7.74
CA GLU A 8 -4.04 -3.87 -8.12
C GLU A 8 -3.18 -4.36 -6.96
N MET A 9 -2.62 -3.43 -6.23
CA MET A 9 -1.76 -3.82 -5.13
C MET A 9 -2.60 -4.45 -4.02
N GLY A 10 -3.80 -3.96 -3.83
CA GLY A 10 -4.69 -4.56 -2.84
C GLY A 10 -5.00 -6.00 -3.16
N GLU A 11 -5.23 -6.27 -4.43
CA GLU A 11 -5.49 -7.65 -4.84
C GLU A 11 -4.26 -8.51 -4.63
N LYS A 12 -3.10 -7.95 -4.92
CA LYS A 12 -1.89 -8.71 -4.77
C LYS A 12 -1.62 -9.03 -3.30
N TRP A 13 -1.92 -8.11 -2.43
CA TRP A 13 -1.68 -8.30 -1.01
C TRP A 13 -2.85 -8.91 -0.25
N GLY A 14 -3.98 -9.05 -0.93
CA GLY A 14 -5.14 -9.62 -0.27
C GLY A 14 -5.85 -8.67 0.67
N ILE A 15 -5.77 -7.38 0.39
CA ILE A 15 -6.43 -6.37 1.21
C ILE A 15 -7.20 -5.44 0.29
N THR A 16 -7.95 -4.53 0.87
CA THR A 16 -8.73 -3.63 0.04
C THR A 16 -7.87 -2.49 -0.47
N SER A 17 -8.31 -1.87 -1.55
CA SER A 17 -7.57 -0.74 -2.09
C SER A 17 -7.55 0.41 -1.08
N ARG A 18 -8.58 0.48 -0.25
CA ARG A 18 -8.62 1.51 0.76
C ARG A 18 -7.46 1.34 1.74
N MET A 19 -7.19 0.11 2.11
CA MET A 19 -6.07 -0.14 3.02
C MET A 19 -4.75 0.23 2.37
N VAL A 20 -4.60 -0.06 1.08
CA VAL A 20 -3.38 0.31 0.38
C VAL A 20 -3.23 1.82 0.36
N THR A 21 -4.32 2.53 0.09
CA THR A 21 -4.29 3.97 0.09
C THR A 21 -3.89 4.50 1.46
N PHE A 22 -4.42 3.89 2.49
CA PHE A 22 -4.10 4.30 3.84
C PHE A 22 -2.61 4.13 4.12
N TYR A 23 -2.05 3.00 3.70
CA TYR A 23 -0.63 2.78 3.88
C TYR A 23 0.20 3.78 3.09
N CYS A 24 -0.23 4.10 1.88
CA CYS A 24 0.47 5.09 1.07
C CYS A 24 0.45 6.45 1.75
N SER A 25 -0.70 6.83 2.23
CA SER A 25 -0.86 8.13 2.86
C SER A 25 -0.08 8.21 4.17
N ASP A 26 0.05 7.08 4.84
CA ASP A 26 0.75 7.03 6.11
C ASP A 26 2.25 6.94 5.93
N GLY A 27 2.71 6.78 4.70
CA GLY A 27 4.13 6.69 4.45
C GLY A 27 4.73 5.34 4.75
N ARG A 28 3.92 4.31 4.80
CA ARG A 28 4.43 2.99 5.11
C ARG A 28 4.94 2.23 3.91
N ILE A 29 4.68 2.74 2.72
CA ILE A 29 5.12 2.08 1.52
C ILE A 29 6.20 2.92 0.88
N PRO A 30 7.45 2.51 0.97
CA PRO A 30 8.53 3.29 0.38
C PRO A 30 8.38 3.30 -1.13
N GLY A 31 8.59 4.43 -1.73
CA GLY A 31 8.50 4.54 -3.17
C GLY A 31 7.13 4.80 -3.72
N ALA A 32 6.11 4.81 -2.87
CA ALA A 32 4.77 5.10 -3.35
C ALA A 32 4.69 6.56 -3.77
N GLU A 33 3.99 6.81 -4.87
CA GLU A 33 3.85 8.16 -5.38
C GLU A 33 2.40 8.47 -5.63
N LYS A 34 2.02 9.69 -5.40
CA LYS A 34 0.68 10.11 -5.67
C LYS A 34 0.62 10.96 -6.92
N LYS A 35 -0.26 10.62 -7.82
CA LYS A 35 -0.46 11.38 -9.02
C LYS A 35 -1.91 11.79 -9.08
N GLY A 36 -2.18 13.06 -8.82
CA GLY A 36 -3.53 13.54 -8.79
C GLY A 36 -4.30 12.82 -7.71
N ASN A 37 -5.32 12.10 -8.08
CA ASN A 37 -6.11 11.37 -7.12
C ASN A 37 -5.75 9.92 -7.03
N LEU A 38 -4.63 9.54 -7.62
CA LEU A 38 -4.29 8.14 -7.72
C LEU A 38 -2.95 7.87 -7.08
N TRP A 39 -2.89 6.85 -6.25
CA TRP A 39 -1.63 6.42 -5.69
C TRP A 39 -1.05 5.32 -6.53
N LEU A 40 0.26 5.37 -6.74
CA LEU A 40 0.96 4.34 -7.47
C LEU A 40 1.99 3.72 -6.53
N VAL A 41 2.06 2.41 -6.55
CA VAL A 41 2.95 1.69 -5.66
C VAL A 41 3.94 0.91 -6.50
N PRO A 42 5.23 0.97 -6.18
CA PRO A 42 6.20 0.21 -6.96
C PRO A 42 5.84 -1.27 -6.94
N LYS A 43 5.97 -1.88 -8.09
CA LYS A 43 5.62 -3.28 -8.20
C LYS A 43 6.41 -4.13 -7.22
N SER A 44 7.63 -3.73 -6.94
CA SER A 44 8.47 -4.50 -6.05
C SER A 44 8.23 -4.21 -4.58
N ALA A 45 7.33 -3.28 -4.27
CA ALA A 45 7.08 -2.97 -2.88
C ALA A 45 6.43 -4.14 -2.18
N GLN A 46 6.70 -4.26 -0.91
CA GLN A 46 6.13 -5.34 -0.13
C GLN A 46 5.09 -4.80 0.81
N LYS A 47 4.17 -5.66 1.17
CA LYS A 47 3.13 -5.27 2.09
C LYS A 47 3.74 -4.81 3.41
N PRO A 48 3.34 -3.65 3.91
CA PRO A 48 3.89 -3.18 5.16
C PRO A 48 3.56 -4.12 6.29
N SER A 49 4.46 -4.20 7.23
CA SER A 49 4.22 -5.01 8.37
C SER A 49 3.09 -4.44 9.16
N ASP A 50 2.21 -5.26 9.61
CA ASP A 50 1.09 -4.81 10.38
C ASP A 50 1.35 -5.10 11.84
N ASN A 51 1.70 -4.08 12.57
CA ASN A 51 2.02 -4.28 13.96
C ASN A 51 0.85 -4.21 14.88
N ARG A 52 -0.32 -3.97 14.36
CA ARG A 52 -1.44 -3.86 15.21
C ARG A 52 -1.72 -5.12 15.94
N LYS A 53 -1.40 -6.23 15.34
CA LYS A 53 -1.68 -7.44 16.00
C LYS A 53 -0.84 -7.61 17.22
N THR A 54 0.22 -6.89 17.35
CA THR A 54 1.04 -7.09 18.49
C THR A 54 0.48 -6.44 19.70
N HIS A 55 -0.29 -5.42 19.53
CA HIS A 55 -0.75 -4.83 20.72
C HIS A 55 -2.17 -5.13 20.96
N ARG A 56 -2.73 -6.04 20.30
CA ARG A 56 -3.90 -6.40 20.60
C ARG A 56 -3.94 -7.05 21.76
N ILE A 57 -3.55 -7.41 22.29
CA ILE A 57 -3.59 -8.09 23.41
C ILE A 57 -4.11 -7.79 24.23
#